data_a4390951fa323e2fd37a7c7e6df7a22b
#
_entry.id   a4390951fa323e2fd37a7c7e6df7a22b
#
_cell.length_a   1.000
_cell.length_b   1.000
_cell.length_c   1.000
_cell.angle_alpha   90.00
_cell.angle_beta   90.00
_cell.angle_gamma   90.00
#
_symmetry.space_group_name_H-M   'P 1'
#
loop_
_entity.id
_entity.type
_entity.pdbx_description
1 polymer ?
#
loop_
_entity_poly.entity_id
_entity_poly.type
_entity_poly.pdbx_seq_one_letter_code
_entity_poly.pdbx_strand_id
1 'polypeptide(L)'
;XXXXLGXITTVAAFHQECSLQSCTQHQPYVVDDPCPIHFYSKWYIRVGARKSAPLIELCVDEAGSKSPIQYIDIGNYTVSCLPFTINCQEPKLGSLVVRCSFYEDFLEYHDVRVVLDFI
;
A
#
# COMPACT_ATOMS: atom_id res chain seq x y z
N UNK A 1 18.31 12.85 -29.87
CA UNK A 1 17.56 12.72 -29.64
C UNK A 1 17.06 11.73 -29.00
N UNK A 2 17.35 11.17 -29.33
CA UNK A 2 16.86 10.24 -28.84
C UNK A 2 17.20 10.03 -27.53
N UNK A 3 17.99 10.36 -27.52
CA UNK A 3 18.50 10.25 -26.47
C UNK A 3 17.86 10.94 -25.40
N UNK A 4 17.62 11.71 -25.83
CA UNK A 4 17.09 12.59 -24.98
C UNK A 4 15.72 12.25 -24.62
N LEU A 5 15.07 12.00 -25.52
CA LEU A 5 13.69 11.62 -25.28
C LEU A 5 13.61 10.29 -24.54
N GLY A 6 14.49 9.45 -24.94
CA GLY A 6 14.57 8.19 -24.23
C GLY A 6 14.90 8.33 -22.73
N UNK A 7 15.66 9.12 -22.58
CA UNK A 7 16.08 9.33 -21.35
C UNK A 7 15.06 9.79 -20.48
N ILE A 8 14.44 10.68 -20.97
CA ILE A 8 13.40 11.28 -20.18
C ILE A 8 12.34 10.24 -19.87
N THR A 9 11.91 9.53 -20.86
CA THR A 9 10.90 8.50 -20.64
C THR A 9 11.39 7.45 -19.66
N THR A 10 12.63 7.04 -19.80
CA THR A 10 13.17 6.02 -18.92
C THR A 10 13.21 6.49 -17.48
N VAL A 11 13.61 7.74 -17.27
CA VAL A 11 13.64 8.28 -15.91
C VAL A 11 12.24 8.30 -15.32
N ALA A 12 11.27 8.74 -16.09
CA ALA A 12 9.90 8.77 -15.59
C ALA A 12 9.39 7.37 -15.27
N ALA A 13 9.76 6.38 -16.06
CA ALA A 13 9.32 5.01 -15.84
C ALA A 13 9.89 4.41 -14.58
N PHE A 14 11.03 4.94 -14.07
CA PHE A 14 11.64 4.40 -12.88
C PHE A 14 11.17 5.05 -11.60
N HIS A 15 10.33 6.06 -11.71
CA HIS A 15 9.79 6.68 -10.50
C HIS A 15 8.82 5.73 -9.84
N GLN A 16 9.06 5.44 -8.60
CA GLN A 16 8.14 4.64 -7.81
C GLN A 16 7.01 5.53 -7.33
N GLU A 17 5.79 5.06 -7.51
CA GLU A 17 4.65 5.83 -7.05
C GLU A 17 4.56 5.80 -5.54
N CYS A 18 4.26 6.94 -4.97
CA CYS A 18 4.11 7.09 -3.53
C CYS A 18 2.86 7.90 -3.22
N SER A 19 2.26 7.58 -2.09
CA SER A 19 1.18 8.37 -1.53
C SER A 19 1.64 8.83 -0.16
N LEU A 20 1.86 10.15 -0.01
CA LEU A 20 2.28 10.70 1.26
C LEU A 20 1.04 11.15 2.04
N GLN A 21 0.86 10.59 3.22
CA GLN A 21 -0.29 10.88 4.05
C GLN A 21 0.18 11.21 5.45
N SER A 22 -0.47 12.19 6.09
CA SER A 22 -0.07 12.61 7.43
C SER A 22 -1.06 12.07 8.44
N CYS A 23 -0.53 11.59 9.56
CA CYS A 23 -1.39 11.10 10.63
C CYS A 23 -0.81 11.49 11.99
N THR A 24 -1.68 11.58 12.99
CA THR A 24 -1.28 11.93 14.34
C THR A 24 -0.82 10.68 15.07
N GLN A 25 0.38 10.73 15.63
CA GLN A 25 0.97 9.56 16.27
C GLN A 25 0.06 8.99 17.35
N HIS A 26 -0.03 7.67 17.34
CA HIS A 26 -0.77 6.89 18.33
C HIS A 26 -2.26 7.10 18.27
N GLN A 27 -2.76 7.59 17.12
CA GLN A 27 -4.20 7.75 16.90
C GLN A 27 -4.62 6.86 15.75
N PRO A 28 -5.88 6.41 15.76
CA PRO A 28 -6.38 5.68 14.59
C PRO A 28 -6.36 6.58 13.37
N TYR A 29 -6.01 6.00 12.24
CA TYR A 29 -5.93 6.75 10.99
C TYR A 29 -6.51 5.92 9.87
N VAL A 30 -7.50 6.48 9.18
CA VAL A 30 -8.08 5.84 8.00
C VAL A 30 -7.19 6.19 6.81
N VAL A 31 -6.56 5.18 6.25
CA VAL A 31 -5.62 5.40 5.15
C VAL A 31 -6.41 5.68 3.87
N ASP A 32 -6.08 6.78 3.22
CA ASP A 32 -6.73 7.11 1.95
C ASP A 32 -6.28 6.11 0.89
N ASP A 33 -7.23 5.59 0.14
CA ASP A 33 -6.95 4.66 -0.95
C ASP A 33 -6.21 5.44 -2.04
N PRO A 34 -4.96 5.08 -2.34
CA PRO A 34 -4.21 5.87 -3.33
C PRO A 34 -4.49 5.48 -4.77
N CYS A 35 -5.30 4.46 -4.98
CA CYS A 35 -5.54 4.01 -6.35
C CYS A 35 -6.48 4.97 -7.08
N PRO A 36 -6.38 5.04 -8.40
CA PRO A 36 -7.33 5.86 -9.15
C PRO A 36 -8.77 5.42 -8.89
N ILE A 37 -9.70 6.34 -9.08
CA ILE A 37 -11.10 6.04 -8.86
C ILE A 37 -11.52 4.90 -9.78
N HIS A 38 -12.39 4.03 -9.29
CA HIS A 38 -12.87 2.84 -9.98
C HIS A 38 -11.85 1.72 -10.13
N PHE A 39 -10.65 1.88 -9.56
CA PHE A 39 -9.70 0.77 -9.54
C PHE A 39 -9.97 -0.12 -8.35
N TYR A 40 -9.55 -1.38 -8.47
CA TYR A 40 -9.52 -2.31 -7.35
C TYR A 40 -8.22 -2.13 -6.59
N SER A 41 -8.26 -2.33 -5.29
CA SER A 41 -7.10 -2.14 -4.42
C SER A 41 -6.87 -3.39 -3.60
N LYS A 42 -5.60 -3.80 -3.50
CA LYS A 42 -5.18 -4.82 -2.55
C LYS A 42 -4.09 -4.23 -1.69
N TRP A 43 -4.14 -4.54 -0.40
CA TRP A 43 -3.27 -3.92 0.58
C TRP A 43 -2.25 -4.92 1.05
N TYR A 44 -0.99 -4.49 1.11
CA TYR A 44 0.14 -5.36 1.45
C TYR A 44 1.05 -4.67 2.43
N ILE A 45 1.82 -5.48 3.18
CA ILE A 45 2.96 -4.98 3.91
C ILE A 45 4.21 -5.63 3.30
N ARG A 46 5.23 -4.81 3.04
CA ARG A 46 6.50 -5.32 2.55
C ARG A 46 7.40 -5.55 3.76
N VAL A 47 7.86 -6.79 3.92
CA VAL A 47 8.68 -7.15 5.06
C VAL A 47 10.10 -6.67 4.81
N GLY A 48 10.63 -5.90 5.76
CA GLY A 48 12.00 -5.42 5.66
C GLY A 48 12.12 -4.20 4.77
N ALA A 49 13.37 -3.79 4.53
CA ALA A 49 13.66 -2.55 3.83
C ALA A 49 13.94 -2.72 2.34
N ARG A 50 14.19 -3.95 1.89
CA ARG A 50 14.57 -4.16 0.50
C ARG A 50 13.35 -4.22 -0.40
N LYS A 51 13.48 -3.64 -1.59
CA LYS A 51 12.38 -3.64 -2.54
C LYS A 51 12.02 -5.04 -3.01
N SER A 52 12.96 -5.96 -2.97
CA SER A 52 12.70 -7.35 -3.37
C SER A 52 12.09 -8.18 -2.25
N ALA A 53 11.91 -7.62 -1.07
CA ALA A 53 11.35 -8.37 0.05
C ALA A 53 9.92 -8.80 -0.28
N PRO A 54 9.49 -9.92 0.28
CA PRO A 54 8.14 -10.41 -0.01
C PRO A 54 7.07 -9.45 0.47
N LEU A 55 5.96 -9.45 -0.26
CA LEU A 55 4.76 -8.72 0.15
C LEU A 55 3.82 -9.70 0.83
N ILE A 56 3.28 -9.29 1.98
CA ILE A 56 2.28 -10.07 2.70
C ILE A 56 0.94 -9.37 2.49
N GLU A 57 -0.01 -10.07 1.91
CA GLU A 57 -1.31 -9.47 1.65
C GLU A 57 -2.10 -9.33 2.94
N LEU A 58 -2.65 -8.14 3.14
CA LEU A 58 -3.48 -7.82 4.29
C LEU A 58 -4.94 -7.94 3.90
N CYS A 59 -5.78 -8.17 4.91
CA CYS A 59 -7.23 -8.13 4.70
C CYS A 59 -7.72 -9.24 3.80
N VAL A 60 -7.06 -10.37 3.85
CA VAL A 60 -7.49 -11.56 3.11
C VAL A 60 -8.45 -12.34 3.99
N ASP A 61 -9.56 -12.76 3.40
CA ASP A 61 -10.53 -13.56 4.09
C ASP A 61 -10.10 -15.03 4.00
N GLU A 62 -9.67 -15.59 5.10
CA GLU A 62 -9.13 -16.96 5.10
C GLU A 62 -10.15 -17.99 4.66
N ALA A 63 -11.40 -17.76 5.01
CA ALA A 63 -12.45 -18.72 4.70
C ALA A 63 -13.12 -18.46 3.38
N GLY A 64 -12.72 -17.42 2.68
CA GLY A 64 -13.43 -16.99 1.50
C GLY A 64 -14.76 -16.33 1.82
N SER A 65 -15.09 -16.18 3.07
CA SER A 65 -16.31 -15.48 3.45
C SER A 65 -16.06 -13.97 3.39
N LYS A 66 -17.12 -13.22 3.41
CA LYS A 66 -16.99 -11.78 3.31
C LYS A 66 -17.01 -11.16 4.69
N SER A 67 -15.94 -11.41 5.40
CA SER A 67 -15.79 -10.82 6.71
C SER A 67 -15.70 -9.30 6.55
N PRO A 68 -16.57 -8.53 7.16
CA PRO A 68 -16.53 -7.08 6.95
C PRO A 68 -15.35 -6.42 7.61
N ILE A 69 -14.80 -7.00 8.66
CA ILE A 69 -13.69 -6.40 9.38
C ILE A 69 -12.67 -7.47 9.71
N GLN A 70 -11.43 -7.17 9.39
CA GLN A 70 -10.34 -8.06 9.72
C GLN A 70 -9.26 -7.25 10.43
N TYR A 71 -8.79 -7.76 11.56
CA TYR A 71 -7.76 -7.09 12.33
C TYR A 71 -6.49 -7.92 12.27
N ILE A 72 -5.40 -7.27 11.93
CA ILE A 72 -4.11 -7.92 11.78
C ILE A 72 -3.10 -7.16 12.63
N ASP A 73 -2.38 -7.88 13.46
CA ASP A 73 -1.34 -7.30 14.30
C ASP A 73 0.01 -7.62 13.70
N ILE A 74 0.71 -6.61 13.23
CA ILE A 74 2.02 -6.76 12.62
C ILE A 74 3.02 -6.06 13.53
N GLY A 75 3.57 -6.82 14.47
CA GLY A 75 4.38 -6.20 15.50
C GLY A 75 3.50 -5.26 16.30
N ASN A 76 3.85 -3.98 16.30
CA ASN A 76 3.05 -2.97 16.96
C ASN A 76 2.02 -2.32 16.04
N TYR A 77 1.82 -2.89 14.86
CA TYR A 77 1.03 -2.29 13.81
C TYR A 77 -0.26 -3.10 13.66
N THR A 78 -1.37 -2.52 14.04
CA THR A 78 -2.66 -3.20 13.99
C THR A 78 -3.50 -2.57 12.89
N VAL A 79 -4.10 -3.42 12.06
CA VAL A 79 -4.83 -2.99 10.88
C VAL A 79 -6.27 -3.45 10.97
N SER A 80 -7.18 -2.53 10.69
CA SER A 80 -8.61 -2.81 10.52
C SER A 80 -8.95 -2.55 9.06
N CYS A 81 -9.72 -3.43 8.43
CA CYS A 81 -9.79 -3.45 6.99
C CYS A 81 -11.02 -2.81 6.35
N LEU A 82 -12.02 -2.42 7.12
CA LEU A 82 -13.20 -1.76 6.54
C LEU A 82 -13.68 -0.63 7.44
N PRO A 83 -13.23 0.58 7.19
CA PRO A 83 -12.25 1.01 6.19
C PRO A 83 -10.84 0.69 6.62
N PHE A 84 -9.90 0.75 5.70
CA PHE A 84 -8.52 0.40 6.03
C PHE A 84 -7.98 1.41 7.03
N THR A 85 -7.76 0.95 8.24
CA THR A 85 -7.44 1.81 9.36
C THR A 85 -6.26 1.22 10.11
N ILE A 86 -5.34 2.07 10.48
CA ILE A 86 -4.16 1.67 11.24
C ILE A 86 -4.04 2.56 12.45
N ASN A 87 -3.23 2.12 13.39
CA ASN A 87 -2.79 3.01 14.46
C ASN A 87 -1.56 3.75 13.94
N CYS A 88 -1.59 5.07 13.99
CA CYS A 88 -0.55 5.87 13.37
C CYS A 88 0.76 5.71 14.13
N GLN A 89 1.65 4.89 13.59
CA GLN A 89 2.97 4.68 14.16
C GLN A 89 3.82 4.01 13.09
N GLU A 90 5.12 4.13 13.25
CA GLU A 90 6.03 3.54 12.28
C GLU A 90 5.95 2.02 12.38
N PRO A 91 5.67 1.32 11.29
CA PRO A 91 5.64 -0.15 11.35
C PRO A 91 7.05 -0.69 11.53
N LYS A 92 7.17 -1.67 12.41
CA LYS A 92 8.49 -2.25 12.68
C LYS A 92 8.96 -3.15 11.56
N LEU A 93 8.04 -3.77 10.84
CA LEU A 93 8.39 -4.84 9.94
C LEU A 93 8.40 -4.48 8.47
N GLY A 94 8.02 -3.26 8.12
CA GLY A 94 8.07 -2.95 6.71
C GLY A 94 7.26 -1.74 6.33
N SER A 95 6.93 -1.67 5.08
CA SER A 95 6.21 -0.54 4.52
C SER A 95 4.89 -0.98 3.92
N LEU A 96 3.94 -0.07 3.89
CA LEU A 96 2.60 -0.32 3.38
C LEU A 96 2.59 -0.09 1.88
N VAL A 97 2.06 -1.06 1.15
CA VAL A 97 1.99 -1.01 -0.31
C VAL A 97 0.57 -1.32 -0.74
N VAL A 98 0.03 -0.52 -1.65
CA VAL A 98 -1.30 -0.76 -2.20
C VAL A 98 -1.15 -1.09 -3.67
N ARG A 99 -1.69 -2.22 -4.06
CA ARG A 99 -1.66 -2.67 -5.44
C ARG A 99 -2.96 -2.24 -6.12
N CYS A 100 -2.84 -1.51 -7.23
CA CYS A 100 -3.97 -0.92 -7.93
C CYS A 100 -4.14 -1.62 -9.26
N SER A 101 -5.36 -2.05 -9.55
CA SER A 101 -5.65 -2.67 -10.83
C SER A 101 -7.00 -2.18 -11.35
N PHE A 102 -7.04 -1.87 -12.64
CA PHE A 102 -8.32 -1.55 -13.26
C PHE A 102 -9.20 -2.78 -13.42
N TYR A 103 -8.61 -3.96 -13.40
CA TYR A 103 -9.34 -5.21 -13.60
C TYR A 103 -9.33 -6.04 -12.33
N GLU A 104 -10.43 -6.75 -12.11
CA GLU A 104 -10.61 -7.52 -10.90
C GLU A 104 -9.62 -8.66 -10.78
N ASP A 105 -9.09 -9.15 -11.90
CA ASP A 105 -8.17 -10.30 -11.87
C ASP A 105 -6.74 -9.91 -11.51
N PHE A 106 -6.43 -8.61 -11.46
CA PHE A 106 -5.09 -8.11 -11.11
C PHE A 106 -3.99 -8.65 -12.00
N LEU A 107 -4.31 -8.97 -13.26
CA LEU A 107 -3.26 -9.38 -14.18
C LEU A 107 -2.38 -8.20 -14.60
N GLU A 108 -2.95 -7.00 -14.61
CA GLU A 108 -2.19 -5.78 -14.81
C GLU A 108 -2.41 -4.90 -13.59
N TYR A 109 -1.33 -4.40 -13.02
CA TYR A 109 -1.45 -3.59 -11.82
C TYR A 109 -0.23 -2.71 -11.67
N HIS A 110 -0.34 -1.75 -10.79
CA HIS A 110 0.81 -0.99 -10.34
C HIS A 110 0.73 -0.87 -8.82
N ASP A 111 1.89 -0.68 -8.21
CA ASP A 111 1.99 -0.61 -6.76
C ASP A 111 2.28 0.81 -6.33
N VAL A 112 1.61 1.24 -5.26
CA VAL A 112 1.81 2.55 -4.67
C VAL A 112 2.27 2.34 -3.24
N ARG A 113 3.42 2.93 -2.88
CA ARG A 113 3.89 2.88 -1.52
C ARG A 113 3.22 3.98 -0.71
N VAL A 114 2.64 3.62 0.41
CA VAL A 114 2.03 4.61 1.31
C VAL A 114 3.07 5.00 2.34
N VAL A 115 3.38 6.28 2.38
CA VAL A 115 4.38 6.83 3.28
C VAL A 115 3.64 7.70 4.29
N LEU A 116 3.80 7.37 5.56
CA LEU A 116 3.12 8.10 6.62
C LEU A 116 4.05 9.16 7.20
N ASP A 117 3.52 10.36 7.29
CA ASP A 117 4.20 11.48 7.93
C ASP A 117 3.59 11.63 9.32
N PHE A 118 4.36 11.31 10.34
CA PHE A 118 3.86 11.30 11.72
C PHE A 118 3.92 12.69 12.30
N ILE A 119 2.80 13.20 12.76
CA ILE A 119 2.74 14.52 13.37
C ILE A 119 2.20 14.46 14.79
#